data_2a094994dcfc5f2232518e1c6db1e45a
#
_entry.id   2a094994dcfc5f2232518e1c6db1e45a
#
_cell.length_a   1.000
_cell.length_b   1.000
_cell.length_c   1.000
_cell.angle_alpha   90.00
_cell.angle_beta   90.00
_cell.angle_gamma   90.00
#
_symmetry.space_group_name_H-M   'P 1'
#
loop_
_entity.id
_entity.type
_entity.pdbx_description
1 polymer ?
#
loop_
_entity_poly.entity_id
_entity_poly.type
_entity_poly.pdbx_seq_one_letter_code
_entity_poly.pdbx_strand_id
1 'polypeptide(L)'
;RNRQVYIDSATHVYNRRYFDDRLRDLDGEFTLVMLDLDHFKHINDTYGHLAGDAALSRAAQAIRSAIRTGDELVRYGGDEFLLLFHDMPRNALKKKLESIRAAVESLEFPEYPGLRITVSIGCAHAVGPLADTVQKADQALYHAKAAKNRTVLYKEDLQ
;
A
#
# COMPACT_ATOMS: atom_id res chain seq x y z
N ARG A 1 24.67 -1.73 5.20
CA ARG A 1 24.92 -0.29 5.19
C ARG A 1 24.12 0.42 4.10
N ASN A 2 24.30 -0.01 2.84
CA ASN A 2 23.49 0.53 1.75
C ASN A 2 22.00 0.24 1.90
N ARG A 3 21.67 -0.80 2.64
CA ARG A 3 20.29 -1.20 2.87
C ARG A 3 19.52 -0.15 3.67
N GLN A 4 20.20 0.52 4.63
CA GLN A 4 19.52 1.51 5.47
C GLN A 4 19.09 2.74 4.68
N VAL A 5 19.77 3.04 3.57
CA VAL A 5 19.40 4.12 2.67
C VAL A 5 18.02 3.90 2.07
N TYR A 6 17.60 2.65 1.95
CA TYR A 6 16.35 2.27 1.31
C TYR A 6 15.25 1.83 2.27
N ILE A 7 15.49 1.88 3.58
CA ILE A 7 14.51 1.42 4.57
C ILE A 7 13.89 2.62 5.28
N ASP A 8 12.56 2.62 5.32
CA ASP A 8 11.80 3.64 6.05
C ASP A 8 11.92 3.36 7.55
N SER A 9 12.36 4.36 8.32
CA SER A 9 12.65 4.17 9.73
C SER A 9 11.41 3.90 10.57
N ALA A 10 10.26 4.42 10.17
CA ALA A 10 9.02 4.29 10.93
C ALA A 10 8.32 2.94 10.70
N THR A 11 8.36 2.44 9.48
CA THR A 11 7.59 1.25 9.08
C THR A 11 8.46 0.04 8.76
N HIS A 12 9.77 0.25 8.58
CA HIS A 12 10.74 -0.80 8.25
C HIS A 12 10.53 -1.46 6.90
N VAL A 13 9.70 -0.86 6.04
CA VAL A 13 9.57 -1.26 4.66
C VAL A 13 10.47 -0.37 3.81
N TYR A 14 10.54 -0.61 2.51
CA TYR A 14 11.33 0.25 1.63
C TYR A 14 10.77 1.68 1.64
N ASN A 15 11.66 2.65 1.42
CA ASN A 15 11.26 4.06 1.33
C ASN A 15 11.09 4.48 -0.13
N ARG A 16 10.69 5.74 -0.35
CA ARG A 16 10.50 6.29 -1.68
C ARG A 16 11.77 6.27 -2.51
N ARG A 17 12.92 6.45 -1.88
CA ARG A 17 14.20 6.42 -2.58
C ARG A 17 14.45 5.06 -3.25
N TYR A 18 14.06 3.97 -2.57
CA TYR A 18 14.17 2.64 -3.16
C TYR A 18 13.35 2.56 -4.46
N PHE A 19 12.14 3.10 -4.45
CA PHE A 19 11.32 3.13 -5.65
C PHE A 19 12.03 3.92 -6.77
N ASP A 20 12.51 5.11 -6.44
CA ASP A 20 13.12 5.98 -7.44
C ASP A 20 14.40 5.38 -8.04
N ASP A 21 15.21 4.72 -7.21
CA ASP A 21 16.50 4.17 -7.65
C ASP A 21 16.38 2.77 -8.25
N ARG A 22 15.43 1.97 -7.82
CA ARG A 22 15.42 0.54 -8.13
C ARG A 22 14.17 0.06 -8.86
N LEU A 23 13.05 0.73 -8.75
CA LEU A 23 11.80 0.22 -9.29
C LEU A 23 11.23 1.03 -10.44
N ARG A 24 11.38 2.34 -10.43
CA ARG A 24 10.62 3.21 -11.34
C ARG A 24 10.81 2.88 -12.82
N ASP A 25 12.02 2.49 -13.19
CA ASP A 25 12.34 2.19 -14.60
C ASP A 25 12.31 0.70 -14.91
N LEU A 26 11.81 -0.11 -13.96
CA LEU A 26 11.75 -1.55 -14.13
C LEU A 26 10.74 -1.90 -15.22
N ASP A 27 11.19 -2.70 -16.19
CA ASP A 27 10.36 -3.22 -17.26
C ASP A 27 9.90 -4.62 -16.95
N GLY A 28 8.76 -5.00 -17.52
CA GLY A 28 8.26 -6.34 -17.36
C GLY A 28 6.77 -6.36 -17.13
N GLU A 29 6.31 -7.46 -16.56
CA GLU A 29 4.90 -7.69 -16.28
C GLU A 29 4.73 -7.82 -14.76
N PHE A 30 4.04 -6.87 -14.16
CA PHE A 30 3.87 -6.79 -12.72
C PHE A 30 2.44 -6.43 -12.36
N THR A 31 2.08 -6.64 -11.12
CA THR A 31 0.84 -6.07 -10.56
C THR A 31 1.22 -4.99 -9.56
N LEU A 32 0.79 -3.78 -9.83
CA LEU A 32 1.12 -2.62 -9.01
C LEU A 32 -0.09 -2.20 -8.21
N VAL A 33 0.11 -2.06 -6.91
CA VAL A 33 -0.96 -1.73 -5.96
C VAL A 33 -0.57 -0.46 -5.21
N MET A 34 -1.49 0.50 -5.16
CA MET A 34 -1.34 1.69 -4.34
C MET A 34 -2.33 1.61 -3.19
N LEU A 35 -1.84 1.82 -1.97
CA LEU A 35 -2.65 1.73 -0.75
C LEU A 35 -2.49 3.02 0.02
N ASP A 36 -3.60 3.51 0.55
CA ASP A 36 -3.60 4.77 1.28
C ASP A 36 -4.45 4.60 2.54
N LEU A 37 -3.90 4.94 3.70
CA LEU A 37 -4.66 4.89 4.96
C LEU A 37 -5.77 5.93 4.92
N ASP A 38 -6.98 5.48 5.21
CA ASP A 38 -8.14 6.36 5.25
C ASP A 38 -8.10 7.24 6.49
N HIS A 39 -8.47 8.52 6.33
CA HIS A 39 -8.60 9.47 7.44
C HIS A 39 -7.32 9.66 8.26
N PHE A 40 -6.16 9.52 7.63
CA PHE A 40 -4.89 9.60 8.37
C PHE A 40 -4.72 10.94 9.09
N LYS A 41 -5.09 12.04 8.42
CA LYS A 41 -5.03 13.37 9.05
C LYS A 41 -5.91 13.42 10.30
N HIS A 42 -7.11 12.85 10.21
CA HIS A 42 -8.02 12.81 11.35
C HIS A 42 -7.43 11.98 12.51
N ILE A 43 -6.74 10.89 12.20
CA ILE A 43 -6.08 10.07 13.22
C ILE A 43 -5.04 10.91 13.98
N ASN A 44 -4.19 11.62 13.24
CA ASN A 44 -3.19 12.49 13.84
C ASN A 44 -3.83 13.58 14.67
N ASP A 45 -4.87 14.22 14.14
CA ASP A 45 -5.53 15.34 14.81
C ASP A 45 -6.25 14.90 16.08
N THR A 46 -6.83 13.68 16.08
CA THR A 46 -7.65 13.21 17.19
C THR A 46 -6.81 12.48 18.24
N TYR A 47 -5.86 11.63 17.83
CA TYR A 47 -5.12 10.75 18.71
C TYR A 47 -3.63 11.13 18.86
N GLY A 48 -3.16 12.09 18.06
CA GLY A 48 -1.78 12.53 18.10
C GLY A 48 -0.88 11.80 17.11
N HIS A 49 0.32 12.38 16.90
CA HIS A 49 1.24 11.85 15.90
C HIS A 49 1.78 10.46 16.23
N LEU A 50 1.90 10.14 17.54
CA LEU A 50 2.34 8.80 17.92
C LEU A 50 1.33 7.74 17.51
N ALA A 51 0.05 8.07 17.58
CA ALA A 51 -1.01 7.18 17.11
C ALA A 51 -0.94 7.01 15.59
N GLY A 52 -0.68 8.10 14.87
CA GLY A 52 -0.49 8.05 13.43
C GLY A 52 0.70 7.16 13.05
N ASP A 53 1.81 7.28 13.77
CA ASP A 53 2.98 6.43 13.55
C ASP A 53 2.66 4.97 13.83
N ALA A 54 1.91 4.69 14.89
CA ALA A 54 1.49 3.33 15.21
C ALA A 54 0.57 2.77 14.12
N ALA A 55 -0.34 3.60 13.60
CA ALA A 55 -1.24 3.19 12.52
C ALA A 55 -0.45 2.81 11.28
N LEU A 56 0.52 3.64 10.87
CA LEU A 56 1.37 3.36 9.72
C LEU A 56 2.19 2.08 9.93
N SER A 57 2.82 1.96 11.08
CA SER A 57 3.69 0.82 11.38
C SER A 57 2.90 -0.49 11.38
N ARG A 58 1.75 -0.51 12.04
CA ARG A 58 0.93 -1.73 12.12
C ARG A 58 0.27 -2.08 10.79
N ALA A 59 -0.15 -1.07 10.03
CA ALA A 59 -0.67 -1.31 8.68
C ALA A 59 0.42 -1.93 7.81
N ALA A 60 1.64 -1.40 7.85
CA ALA A 60 2.75 -1.94 7.08
C ALA A 60 3.04 -3.39 7.47
N GLN A 61 3.02 -3.71 8.77
CA GLN A 61 3.23 -5.08 9.24
C GLN A 61 2.12 -6.02 8.77
N ALA A 62 0.88 -5.56 8.81
CA ALA A 62 -0.25 -6.38 8.34
C ALA A 62 -0.12 -6.69 6.86
N ILE A 63 0.28 -5.70 6.06
CA ILE A 63 0.49 -5.90 4.61
C ILE A 63 1.65 -6.86 4.39
N ARG A 64 2.77 -6.66 5.08
CA ARG A 64 3.94 -7.54 4.92
C ARG A 64 3.63 -8.98 5.26
N SER A 65 2.82 -9.19 6.28
CA SER A 65 2.43 -10.55 6.69
C SER A 65 1.56 -11.25 5.65
N ALA A 66 0.96 -10.49 4.74
CA ALA A 66 0.06 -11.03 3.73
C ALA A 66 0.74 -11.26 2.37
N ILE A 67 2.00 -10.88 2.22
CA ILE A 67 2.71 -10.97 0.95
C ILE A 67 3.93 -11.89 1.06
N ARG A 68 4.48 -12.28 -0.08
CA ARG A 68 5.62 -13.17 -0.16
C ARG A 68 6.93 -12.39 -0.04
N THR A 69 8.02 -13.10 0.27
CA THR A 69 9.35 -12.51 0.41
C THR A 69 9.79 -11.74 -0.85
N GLY A 70 9.43 -12.24 -2.03
CA GLY A 70 9.81 -11.59 -3.30
C GLY A 70 8.95 -10.39 -3.68
N ASP A 71 7.82 -10.19 -2.99
CA ASP A 71 6.98 -9.02 -3.24
C ASP A 71 7.60 -7.82 -2.53
N GLU A 72 7.35 -6.62 -3.05
CA GLU A 72 8.05 -5.45 -2.55
C GLU A 72 7.04 -4.42 -2.06
N LEU A 73 7.22 -4.00 -0.80
CA LEU A 73 6.37 -3.02 -0.17
C LEU A 73 7.18 -1.76 0.10
N VAL A 74 6.67 -0.63 -0.37
CA VAL A 74 7.34 0.66 -0.31
C VAL A 74 6.42 1.68 0.38
N ARG A 75 6.97 2.46 1.29
CA ARG A 75 6.26 3.65 1.78
C ARG A 75 6.48 4.75 0.74
N TYR A 76 5.45 4.99 -0.07
CA TYR A 76 5.55 5.85 -1.24
C TYR A 76 5.32 7.32 -0.89
N GLY A 77 4.48 7.58 0.08
CA GLY A 77 4.19 8.92 0.60
C GLY A 77 3.98 8.86 2.10
N GLY A 78 3.47 9.95 2.69
CA GLY A 78 3.28 10.03 4.13
C GLY A 78 2.41 8.91 4.69
N ASP A 79 1.25 8.70 4.07
CA ASP A 79 0.29 7.67 4.47
C ASP A 79 -0.02 6.73 3.31
N GLU A 80 0.86 6.67 2.31
CA GLU A 80 0.65 5.94 1.08
C GLU A 80 1.71 4.87 0.91
N PHE A 81 1.29 3.66 0.54
CA PHE A 81 2.17 2.53 0.27
C PHE A 81 2.02 2.09 -1.18
N LEU A 82 3.10 1.57 -1.72
CA LEU A 82 3.12 0.94 -3.03
C LEU A 82 3.54 -0.52 -2.83
N LEU A 83 2.76 -1.44 -3.38
CA LEU A 83 3.05 -2.86 -3.30
C LEU A 83 3.23 -3.38 -4.71
N LEU A 84 4.35 -4.06 -4.95
CA LEU A 84 4.66 -4.64 -6.24
C LEU A 84 4.64 -6.16 -6.13
N PHE A 85 3.70 -6.78 -6.84
CA PHE A 85 3.64 -8.23 -6.98
C PHE A 85 4.36 -8.63 -8.27
N HIS A 86 5.33 -9.53 -8.15
CA HIS A 86 6.06 -10.04 -9.32
C HIS A 86 5.34 -11.19 -10.01
N ASP A 87 4.64 -12.02 -9.25
CA ASP A 87 4.02 -13.24 -9.75
C ASP A 87 2.61 -13.43 -9.19
N MET A 88 1.75 -12.45 -9.38
CA MET A 88 0.39 -12.55 -8.87
C MET A 88 -0.55 -13.04 -9.97
N PRO A 89 -1.12 -14.25 -9.84
CA PRO A 89 -2.12 -14.70 -10.80
C PRO A 89 -3.35 -13.77 -10.75
N ARG A 90 -3.90 -13.46 -11.92
CA ARG A 90 -5.05 -12.56 -12.00
C ARG A 90 -6.24 -13.09 -11.19
N ASN A 91 -6.46 -14.39 -11.22
CA ASN A 91 -7.59 -14.98 -10.50
C ASN A 91 -7.40 -15.00 -8.98
N ALA A 92 -6.20 -14.74 -8.49
CA ALA A 92 -5.92 -14.68 -7.05
C ALA A 92 -5.85 -13.24 -6.51
N LEU A 93 -5.73 -12.26 -7.41
CA LEU A 93 -5.46 -10.87 -7.03
C LEU A 93 -6.55 -10.28 -6.15
N LYS A 94 -7.80 -10.39 -6.59
CA LYS A 94 -8.92 -9.78 -5.87
C LYS A 94 -9.04 -10.31 -4.46
N LYS A 95 -8.90 -11.61 -4.29
CA LYS A 95 -8.94 -12.24 -2.98
C LYS A 95 -7.79 -11.80 -2.10
N LYS A 96 -6.59 -11.67 -2.68
CA LYS A 96 -5.41 -11.22 -1.95
C LYS A 96 -5.59 -9.78 -1.46
N LEU A 97 -6.04 -8.89 -2.33
CA LEU A 97 -6.24 -7.50 -1.95
C LEU A 97 -7.33 -7.36 -0.90
N GLU A 98 -8.38 -8.16 -1.01
CA GLU A 98 -9.45 -8.15 -0.02
C GLU A 98 -8.94 -8.64 1.35
N SER A 99 -8.08 -9.64 1.37
CA SER A 99 -7.50 -10.13 2.61
C SER A 99 -6.60 -9.07 3.25
N ILE A 100 -5.87 -8.30 2.45
CA ILE A 100 -5.03 -7.20 2.94
C ILE A 100 -5.92 -6.11 3.54
N ARG A 101 -6.98 -5.71 2.82
CA ARG A 101 -7.89 -4.69 3.30
C ARG A 101 -8.52 -5.10 4.63
N ALA A 102 -8.98 -6.35 4.72
CA ALA A 102 -9.60 -6.88 5.94
C ALA A 102 -8.61 -6.97 7.10
N ALA A 103 -7.36 -7.35 6.80
CA ALA A 103 -6.32 -7.42 7.83
C ALA A 103 -6.04 -6.06 8.44
N VAL A 104 -6.01 -5.01 7.63
CA VAL A 104 -5.81 -3.64 8.13
C VAL A 104 -7.03 -3.22 8.95
N GLU A 105 -8.23 -3.48 8.44
CA GLU A 105 -9.46 -3.11 9.15
C GLU A 105 -9.59 -3.79 10.51
N SER A 106 -9.06 -4.99 10.66
CA SER A 106 -9.16 -5.76 11.89
C SER A 106 -8.09 -5.39 12.93
N LEU A 107 -7.17 -4.49 12.62
CA LEU A 107 -6.14 -4.08 13.56
C LEU A 107 -6.73 -3.42 14.79
N GLU A 108 -6.18 -3.75 15.96
CA GLU A 108 -6.61 -3.19 17.22
C GLU A 108 -5.49 -2.33 17.82
N PHE A 109 -5.89 -1.26 18.48
CA PHE A 109 -4.97 -0.31 19.10
C PHE A 109 -5.38 -0.12 20.57
N PRO A 110 -5.00 -1.08 21.46
CA PRO A 110 -5.42 -0.99 22.88
C PRO A 110 -4.98 0.29 23.56
N GLU A 111 -3.82 0.84 23.16
CA GLU A 111 -3.29 2.06 23.74
C GLU A 111 -3.99 3.33 23.26
N TYR A 112 -4.84 3.22 22.25
CA TYR A 112 -5.62 4.35 21.72
C TYR A 112 -7.09 3.96 21.59
N PRO A 113 -7.85 3.99 22.71
CA PRO A 113 -9.25 3.54 22.70
C PRO A 113 -10.07 4.24 21.62
N GLY A 114 -10.81 3.45 20.85
CA GLY A 114 -11.66 3.95 19.79
C GLY A 114 -10.98 4.09 18.45
N LEU A 115 -9.63 3.98 18.39
CA LEU A 115 -8.93 4.10 17.12
C LEU A 115 -9.17 2.87 16.26
N ARG A 116 -9.63 3.10 15.04
CA ARG A 116 -9.78 2.09 13.98
C ARG A 116 -9.20 2.68 12.72
N ILE A 117 -8.61 1.83 11.89
CA ILE A 117 -8.08 2.27 10.61
C ILE A 117 -8.61 1.40 9.49
N THR A 118 -8.74 1.98 8.32
CA THR A 118 -9.05 1.25 7.09
C THR A 118 -8.09 1.74 6.01
N VAL A 119 -8.06 1.02 4.91
CA VAL A 119 -7.20 1.34 3.79
C VAL A 119 -8.01 1.30 2.50
N SER A 120 -7.74 2.26 1.62
CA SER A 120 -8.26 2.27 0.25
C SER A 120 -7.16 1.75 -0.66
N ILE A 121 -7.53 0.94 -1.64
CA ILE A 121 -6.59 0.22 -2.48
C ILE A 121 -6.94 0.42 -3.95
N GLY A 122 -5.96 0.83 -4.74
CA GLY A 122 -6.06 0.88 -6.19
C GLY A 122 -5.02 -0.03 -6.81
N CYS A 123 -5.37 -0.69 -7.90
CA CYS A 123 -4.50 -1.70 -8.48
C CYS A 123 -4.51 -1.61 -10.00
N ALA A 124 -3.35 -1.82 -10.62
CA ALA A 124 -3.23 -1.85 -12.07
C ALA A 124 -2.19 -2.89 -12.48
N HIS A 125 -2.43 -3.51 -13.62
CA HIS A 125 -1.48 -4.42 -14.23
C HIS A 125 -0.44 -3.60 -14.98
N ALA A 126 0.84 -3.83 -14.69
CA ALA A 126 1.94 -3.10 -15.28
C ALA A 126 2.55 -3.87 -16.42
N VAL A 127 2.60 -3.23 -17.60
CA VAL A 127 3.34 -3.73 -18.75
C VAL A 127 4.20 -2.57 -19.22
N GLY A 128 5.51 -2.81 -19.28
CA GLY A 128 6.47 -1.75 -19.62
C GLY A 128 7.04 -1.11 -18.37
N PRO A 129 7.59 0.12 -18.50
CA PRO A 129 8.20 0.77 -17.34
C PRO A 129 7.20 0.97 -16.21
N LEU A 130 7.62 0.61 -15.01
CA LEU A 130 6.74 0.63 -13.84
C LEU A 130 6.16 2.02 -13.58
N ALA A 131 6.97 3.06 -13.82
CA ALA A 131 6.54 4.45 -13.58
C ALA A 131 5.26 4.81 -14.34
N ASP A 132 5.08 4.24 -15.55
CA ASP A 132 3.89 4.54 -16.37
C ASP A 132 2.62 3.94 -15.77
N THR A 133 2.75 2.89 -14.98
CA THR A 133 1.61 2.21 -14.38
C THR A 133 1.19 2.84 -13.06
N VAL A 134 2.09 3.60 -12.41
CA VAL A 134 1.76 4.26 -11.15
C VAL A 134 0.53 5.15 -11.31
N GLN A 135 0.44 5.91 -12.41
CA GLN A 135 -0.71 6.78 -12.65
C GLN A 135 -2.02 6.00 -12.75
N LYS A 136 -1.97 4.82 -13.36
CA LYS A 136 -3.17 3.97 -13.49
C LYS A 136 -3.64 3.45 -12.13
N ALA A 137 -2.70 2.98 -11.32
CA ALA A 137 -3.02 2.52 -9.97
C ALA A 137 -3.52 3.68 -9.11
N ASP A 138 -2.92 4.88 -9.24
CA ASP A 138 -3.39 6.07 -8.54
C ASP A 138 -4.80 6.46 -8.95
N GLN A 139 -5.13 6.32 -10.22
CA GLN A 139 -6.49 6.60 -10.71
C GLN A 139 -7.49 5.65 -10.06
N ALA A 140 -7.14 4.37 -9.99
CA ALA A 140 -7.98 3.38 -9.32
C ALA A 140 -8.11 3.71 -7.83
N LEU A 141 -7.01 4.12 -7.20
CA LEU A 141 -7.01 4.53 -5.79
C LEU A 141 -7.94 5.73 -5.57
N TYR A 142 -7.89 6.70 -6.46
CA TYR A 142 -8.75 7.86 -6.36
C TYR A 142 -10.23 7.45 -6.30
N HIS A 143 -10.63 6.49 -7.12
CA HIS A 143 -11.99 5.97 -7.09
C HIS A 143 -12.30 5.21 -5.81
N ALA A 144 -11.33 4.46 -5.30
CA ALA A 144 -11.51 3.77 -4.01
C ALA A 144 -11.71 4.76 -2.87
N LYS A 145 -10.99 5.89 -2.90
CA LYS A 145 -11.07 6.92 -1.87
C LYS A 145 -12.43 7.60 -1.80
N ALA A 146 -13.22 7.54 -2.86
CA ALA A 146 -14.56 8.13 -2.86
C ALA A 146 -15.48 7.49 -1.80
N ALA A 147 -15.35 6.18 -1.59
CA ALA A 147 -16.14 5.46 -0.59
C ALA A 147 -15.30 5.00 0.61
N LYS A 148 -13.98 4.89 0.42
CA LYS A 148 -13.00 4.43 1.40
C LYS A 148 -13.17 2.95 1.75
N ASN A 149 -12.15 2.36 2.36
CA ASN A 149 -12.17 0.98 2.83
C ASN A 149 -12.63 0.02 1.72
N ARG A 150 -11.99 0.12 0.55
CA ARG A 150 -12.33 -0.72 -0.60
C ARG A 150 -11.16 -0.83 -1.58
N THR A 151 -11.27 -1.82 -2.44
CA THR A 151 -10.32 -2.09 -3.52
C THR A 151 -10.97 -1.77 -4.86
N VAL A 152 -10.22 -1.07 -5.71
CA VAL A 152 -10.64 -0.78 -7.08
C VAL A 152 -9.52 -1.19 -8.03
N LEU A 153 -9.86 -1.96 -9.06
CA LEU A 153 -8.92 -2.28 -10.12
C LEU A 153 -9.03 -1.23 -11.22
N TYR A 154 -7.89 -0.93 -11.84
CA TYR A 154 -7.87 0.01 -12.94
C TYR A 154 -8.83 -0.47 -14.03
N LYS A 155 -9.60 0.46 -14.57
CA LYS A 155 -10.76 0.15 -15.42
C LYS A 155 -10.45 -0.76 -16.59
N GLU A 156 -9.32 -0.58 -17.26
CA GLU A 156 -8.95 -1.37 -18.43
C GLU A 156 -8.54 -2.79 -18.07
N ASP A 157 -8.23 -3.04 -16.79
CA ASP A 157 -7.80 -4.36 -16.33
C ASP A 157 -8.97 -5.26 -15.92
N LEU A 158 -10.18 -4.74 -15.98
CA LEU A 158 -11.39 -5.48 -15.56
C LEU A 158 -11.89 -6.46 -16.62
N GLN A 159 -11.29 -6.44 -17.80
CA GLN A 159 -11.73 -7.30 -18.93
C GLN A 159 -11.09 -8.68 -18.93
#